data_7c1689483dd5a5e17d776513a0d99146
#
_entry.id   7c1689483dd5a5e17d776513a0d99146
#
_cell.length_a   1.000
_cell.length_b   1.000
_cell.length_c   1.000
_cell.angle_alpha   90.00
_cell.angle_beta   90.00
_cell.angle_gamma   90.00
#
_symmetry.space_group_name_H-M   'P 1'
#
loop_
_entity.id
_entity.type
_entity.pdbx_description
1 polymer ?
#
loop_
_entity_poly.entity_id
_entity_poly.type
_entity_poly.pdbx_seq_one_letter_code
_entity_poly.pdbx_strand_id
1 'polypeptide(L)'
;SANSIYSNIDREKYEVYLIGITKEGKFRHFTGSPDMMLDCTWESAVSENRVDILGNDNPAGIYGPEISVELDCIFPVLHGPYGEDGRLQGILDYSGIPYVGCGMMSSALCMDKIYTKQLLNAAGVKQSRYSVVRKNHDMKSVKDDLEGFSYPLFVKPANMGSSVGITKVKNESELESAIEVALRYDSKVLVEEGVDAREIEVSVLGNDDEISVSTPGEIIVNDDFYDYETKYIKSTST
;
A
#
# COMPACT_ATOMS: atom_id res chain seq x y z
N SER A 1 4.29 -1.10 12.84
CA SER A 1 4.52 0.31 12.44
C SER A 1 3.84 1.29 13.41
N ALA A 2 2.51 1.24 13.64
CA ALA A 2 1.80 2.21 14.50
C ALA A 2 2.40 2.29 15.91
N ASN A 3 2.67 1.15 16.55
CA ASN A 3 3.30 1.14 17.87
C ASN A 3 4.70 1.78 17.88
N SER A 4 5.52 1.55 16.86
CA SER A 4 6.85 2.16 16.78
C SER A 4 6.76 3.68 16.68
N ILE A 5 5.86 4.22 15.86
CA ILE A 5 5.63 5.66 15.76
C ILE A 5 5.13 6.20 17.10
N TYR A 6 4.09 5.58 17.66
CA TYR A 6 3.49 5.99 18.92
C TYR A 6 4.48 6.02 20.09
N SER A 7 5.40 5.06 20.15
CA SER A 7 6.42 4.96 21.22
C SER A 7 7.56 5.97 21.07
N ASN A 8 7.79 6.50 19.86
CA ASN A 8 8.91 7.40 19.59
C ASN A 8 8.50 8.84 19.30
N ILE A 9 7.20 9.14 19.22
CA ILE A 9 6.72 10.50 18.97
C ILE A 9 7.00 11.40 20.18
N ASP A 10 7.41 12.63 19.95
CA ASP A 10 7.71 13.64 20.96
C ASP A 10 6.43 14.10 21.68
N ARG A 11 6.20 13.64 22.91
CA ARG A 11 5.03 13.95 23.73
C ARG A 11 5.05 15.34 24.32
N GLU A 12 6.16 16.04 24.27
CA GLU A 12 6.22 17.45 24.68
C GLU A 12 5.67 18.38 23.57
N LYS A 13 5.69 17.92 22.32
CA LYS A 13 5.19 18.65 21.15
C LYS A 13 3.82 18.22 20.66
N TYR A 14 3.46 16.94 20.86
CA TYR A 14 2.27 16.35 20.26
C TYR A 14 1.40 15.68 21.28
N GLU A 15 0.14 16.05 21.31
CA GLU A 15 -0.92 15.27 21.93
C GLU A 15 -1.46 14.27 20.90
N VAL A 16 -1.42 12.98 21.23
CA VAL A 16 -1.66 11.91 20.25
C VAL A 16 -2.88 11.10 20.60
N TYR A 17 -3.81 11.05 19.68
CA TYR A 17 -5.02 10.24 19.73
C TYR A 17 -4.89 9.07 18.77
N LEU A 18 -5.09 7.84 19.27
CA LEU A 18 -5.00 6.63 18.45
C LEU A 18 -6.39 6.27 17.90
N ILE A 19 -6.49 6.22 16.59
CA ILE A 19 -7.72 5.82 15.90
C ILE A 19 -7.46 4.51 15.16
N GLY A 20 -8.13 3.45 15.61
CA GLY A 20 -8.13 2.17 14.93
C GLY A 20 -9.23 2.12 13.85
N ILE A 21 -8.95 1.43 12.75
CA ILE A 21 -9.93 1.15 11.71
C ILE A 21 -10.21 -0.35 11.72
N THR A 22 -11.45 -0.75 12.00
CA THR A 22 -11.83 -2.17 12.01
C THR A 22 -11.84 -2.76 10.61
N LYS A 23 -11.90 -4.09 10.51
CA LYS A 23 -12.01 -4.79 9.22
C LYS A 23 -13.25 -4.40 8.41
N GLU A 24 -14.32 -3.94 9.09
CA GLU A 24 -15.53 -3.41 8.48
C GLU A 24 -15.42 -1.92 8.09
N GLY A 25 -14.24 -1.30 8.26
CA GLY A 25 -13.98 0.10 7.92
C GLY A 25 -14.54 1.12 8.94
N LYS A 26 -14.76 0.71 10.19
CA LYS A 26 -15.29 1.59 11.24
C LYS A 26 -14.14 2.22 12.03
N PHE A 27 -14.20 3.52 12.21
CA PHE A 27 -13.23 4.24 13.02
C PHE A 27 -13.56 4.10 14.51
N ARG A 28 -12.53 3.86 15.32
CA ARG A 28 -12.63 3.64 16.77
C ARG A 28 -11.53 4.39 17.51
N HIS A 29 -11.90 5.15 18.54
CA HIS A 29 -10.91 5.73 19.44
C HIS A 29 -10.32 4.63 20.33
N PHE A 30 -9.01 4.48 20.29
CA PHE A 30 -8.29 3.48 21.07
C PHE A 30 -7.55 4.11 22.23
N THR A 31 -7.93 3.71 23.45
CA THR A 31 -7.35 4.17 24.72
C THR A 31 -6.65 3.05 25.49
N GLY A 32 -6.48 1.88 24.87
CA GLY A 32 -5.85 0.71 25.47
C GLY A 32 -4.33 0.78 25.54
N SER A 33 -3.72 -0.26 26.09
CA SER A 33 -2.25 -0.38 26.11
C SER A 33 -1.67 -0.49 24.71
N PRO A 34 -0.55 0.19 24.41
CA PRO A 34 0.17 0.04 23.14
C PRO A 34 0.52 -1.41 22.77
N ASP A 35 0.71 -2.29 23.74
CA ASP A 35 1.00 -3.71 23.52
C ASP A 35 -0.13 -4.40 22.73
N MET A 36 -1.38 -3.97 22.90
CA MET A 36 -2.52 -4.49 22.14
C MET A 36 -2.46 -4.19 20.64
N MET A 37 -1.64 -3.23 20.21
CA MET A 37 -1.34 -3.00 18.81
C MET A 37 -0.33 -4.01 18.26
N LEU A 38 0.57 -4.53 19.12
CA LEU A 38 1.59 -5.52 18.74
C LEU A 38 0.99 -6.90 18.55
N ASP A 39 0.10 -7.31 19.45
CA ASP A 39 -0.57 -8.61 19.43
C ASP A 39 -1.89 -8.64 18.65
N CYS A 40 -2.24 -7.51 18.01
CA CYS A 40 -3.46 -7.35 17.22
C CYS A 40 -4.77 -7.55 17.99
N THR A 41 -4.78 -7.35 19.32
CA THR A 41 -5.99 -7.48 20.16
C THR A 41 -6.72 -6.16 20.40
N TRP A 42 -6.22 -5.04 19.88
CA TRP A 42 -6.76 -3.69 20.07
C TRP A 42 -8.27 -3.57 19.75
N GLU A 43 -8.76 -4.31 18.76
CA GLU A 43 -10.15 -4.24 18.30
C GLU A 43 -11.15 -4.71 19.39
N SER A 44 -10.73 -5.65 20.25
CA SER A 44 -11.54 -6.11 21.37
C SER A 44 -11.73 -5.05 22.46
N ALA A 45 -10.83 -4.07 22.53
CA ALA A 45 -10.87 -3.00 23.54
C ALA A 45 -11.69 -1.76 23.11
N VAL A 46 -12.22 -1.72 21.87
CA VAL A 46 -12.81 -0.49 21.30
C VAL A 46 -14.21 -0.67 20.72
N SER A 47 -14.94 -1.71 21.10
CA SER A 47 -16.22 -2.07 20.49
C SER A 47 -17.24 -0.93 20.44
N GLU A 48 -17.29 -0.06 21.44
CA GLU A 48 -18.29 1.00 21.59
C GLU A 48 -17.78 2.41 21.27
N ASN A 49 -16.46 2.62 21.14
CA ASN A 49 -15.85 3.94 21.00
C ASN A 49 -15.84 4.42 19.54
N ARG A 50 -17.01 4.50 18.90
CA ARG A 50 -17.12 5.01 17.53
C ARG A 50 -16.70 6.47 17.46
N VAL A 51 -15.94 6.82 16.42
CA VAL A 51 -15.61 8.19 16.07
C VAL A 51 -15.91 8.46 14.59
N ASP A 52 -16.27 9.69 14.30
CA ASP A 52 -16.41 10.23 12.96
C ASP A 52 -15.30 11.26 12.75
N ILE A 53 -14.62 11.18 11.60
CA ILE A 53 -13.54 12.11 11.22
C ILE A 53 -14.15 13.32 10.48
N LEU A 54 -15.30 13.12 9.85
CA LEU A 54 -16.02 14.17 9.13
C LEU A 54 -16.85 14.97 10.12
N GLY A 55 -16.42 16.17 10.45
CA GLY A 55 -17.19 17.09 11.26
C GLY A 55 -18.23 17.79 10.38
N ASN A 56 -19.52 17.48 10.51
CA ASN A 56 -20.60 18.11 9.74
C ASN A 56 -20.59 19.63 9.90
N ASP A 57 -20.92 20.13 11.10
CA ASP A 57 -20.91 21.57 11.44
C ASP A 57 -19.77 21.92 12.41
N ASN A 58 -18.87 20.98 12.68
CA ASN A 58 -17.75 21.13 13.60
C ASN A 58 -16.45 21.42 12.84
N PRO A 59 -15.45 22.02 13.50
CA PRO A 59 -14.09 22.08 12.98
C PRO A 59 -13.54 20.70 12.61
N ALA A 60 -12.51 20.68 11.79
CA ALA A 60 -11.84 19.44 11.38
C ALA A 60 -11.28 18.68 12.60
N GLY A 61 -11.71 17.43 12.82
CA GLY A 61 -11.35 16.71 14.05
C GLY A 61 -11.93 15.31 14.15
N ILE A 62 -11.91 14.76 15.36
CA ILE A 62 -12.53 13.48 15.70
C ILE A 62 -13.65 13.69 16.72
N TYR A 63 -14.80 13.11 16.43
CA TYR A 63 -16.00 13.30 17.22
C TYR A 63 -16.69 11.96 17.49
N GLY A 64 -16.99 11.71 18.76
CA GLY A 64 -17.66 10.50 19.21
C GLY A 64 -18.25 10.67 20.61
N PRO A 65 -18.88 9.63 21.17
CA PRO A 65 -19.52 9.72 22.49
C PRO A 65 -18.57 10.12 23.63
N GLU A 66 -17.29 9.72 23.52
CA GLU A 66 -16.29 9.90 24.57
C GLU A 66 -15.15 10.86 24.16
N ILE A 67 -15.19 11.39 22.94
CA ILE A 67 -14.14 12.26 22.42
C ILE A 67 -14.71 13.32 21.50
N SER A 68 -14.24 14.56 21.67
CA SER A 68 -14.55 15.68 20.80
C SER A 68 -13.32 16.57 20.76
N VAL A 69 -12.51 16.45 19.70
CA VAL A 69 -11.20 17.10 19.59
C VAL A 69 -10.98 17.57 18.16
N GLU A 70 -10.56 18.83 18.02
CA GLU A 70 -9.99 19.36 16.77
C GLU A 70 -8.59 18.78 16.57
N LEU A 71 -8.24 18.48 15.31
CA LEU A 71 -6.95 17.91 14.96
C LEU A 71 -6.17 18.86 14.06
N ASP A 72 -4.90 19.08 14.38
CA ASP A 72 -3.98 19.80 13.51
C ASP A 72 -3.47 18.93 12.35
N CYS A 73 -3.35 17.60 12.57
CA CYS A 73 -2.82 16.68 11.57
C CYS A 73 -3.22 15.23 11.86
N ILE A 74 -3.37 14.44 10.80
CA ILE A 74 -3.53 12.99 10.88
C ILE A 74 -2.28 12.30 10.34
N PHE A 75 -1.83 11.25 11.02
CA PHE A 75 -0.72 10.41 10.56
C PHE A 75 -1.27 9.01 10.22
N PRO A 76 -1.62 8.72 8.96
CA PRO A 76 -2.08 7.40 8.56
C PRO A 76 -0.95 6.36 8.67
N VAL A 77 -1.22 5.26 9.35
CA VAL A 77 -0.28 4.12 9.46
C VAL A 77 -1.02 2.85 9.03
N LEU A 78 -1.30 2.78 7.74
CA LEU A 78 -2.01 1.67 7.11
C LEU A 78 -1.20 1.16 5.94
N HIS A 79 -1.37 -0.12 5.62
CA HIS A 79 -0.67 -0.78 4.51
C HIS A 79 -1.67 -1.42 3.55
N GLY A 80 -1.35 -1.38 2.25
CA GLY A 80 -2.11 -2.01 1.20
C GLY A 80 -3.45 -1.34 0.86
N PRO A 81 -4.40 -2.12 0.31
CA PRO A 81 -5.71 -1.62 -0.10
C PRO A 81 -6.46 -0.90 1.04
N TYR A 82 -7.21 0.14 0.68
CA TYR A 82 -7.92 1.09 1.55
C TYR A 82 -7.01 2.07 2.30
N GLY A 83 -5.78 1.72 2.63
CA GLY A 83 -4.83 2.58 3.34
C GLY A 83 -3.92 3.39 2.44
N GLU A 84 -3.49 2.80 1.31
CA GLU A 84 -2.48 3.39 0.41
C GLU A 84 -3.01 3.63 -1.02
N ASP A 85 -4.29 3.39 -1.29
CA ASP A 85 -4.90 3.44 -2.62
C ASP A 85 -5.74 4.68 -2.91
N GLY A 86 -5.62 5.71 -2.10
CA GLY A 86 -6.32 6.98 -2.25
C GLY A 86 -7.69 7.05 -1.58
N ARG A 87 -8.25 5.94 -1.10
CA ARG A 87 -9.59 5.94 -0.47
C ARG A 87 -9.61 6.65 0.86
N LEU A 88 -8.68 6.31 1.76
CA LEU A 88 -8.52 7.03 3.02
C LEU A 88 -8.12 8.48 2.78
N GLN A 89 -7.16 8.71 1.90
CA GLN A 89 -6.69 10.05 1.55
C GLN A 89 -7.85 10.92 1.04
N GLY A 90 -8.77 10.38 0.24
CA GLY A 90 -9.95 11.09 -0.22
C GLY A 90 -10.91 11.49 0.92
N ILE A 91 -11.04 10.66 1.96
CA ILE A 91 -11.80 11.00 3.18
C ILE A 91 -11.10 12.14 3.93
N LEU A 92 -9.78 12.07 4.05
CA LEU A 92 -8.98 13.10 4.74
C LEU A 92 -8.98 14.42 3.95
N ASP A 93 -8.83 14.39 2.64
CA ASP A 93 -8.97 15.58 1.79
C ASP A 93 -10.34 16.24 1.95
N TYR A 94 -11.42 15.43 1.98
CA TYR A 94 -12.77 15.94 2.18
C TYR A 94 -13.00 16.52 3.59
N SER A 95 -12.35 15.96 4.62
CA SER A 95 -12.43 16.48 5.99
C SER A 95 -11.72 17.81 6.18
N GLY A 96 -10.79 18.16 5.29
CA GLY A 96 -9.94 19.34 5.40
C GLY A 96 -8.85 19.25 6.46
N ILE A 97 -8.65 18.06 7.09
CA ILE A 97 -7.58 17.85 8.06
C ILE A 97 -6.28 17.54 7.33
N PRO A 98 -5.19 18.30 7.57
CA PRO A 98 -3.88 17.96 7.05
C PRO A 98 -3.45 16.55 7.46
N TYR A 99 -2.75 15.84 6.59
CA TYR A 99 -2.25 14.51 6.92
C TYR A 99 -0.86 14.24 6.36
N VAL A 100 -0.16 13.33 7.00
CA VAL A 100 1.17 12.88 6.58
C VAL A 100 1.02 11.80 5.51
N GLY A 101 1.75 11.93 4.41
CA GLY A 101 1.80 10.96 3.32
C GLY A 101 1.39 11.52 1.97
N CYS A 102 1.30 10.65 0.98
CA CYS A 102 0.93 11.02 -0.39
C CYS A 102 -0.54 11.43 -0.47
N GLY A 103 -0.87 12.41 -1.31
CA GLY A 103 -2.23 12.81 -1.59
C GLY A 103 -3.06 11.72 -2.31
N MET A 104 -4.37 11.90 -2.37
CA MET A 104 -5.33 10.93 -2.93
C MET A 104 -4.95 10.47 -4.34
N MET A 105 -4.67 11.41 -5.25
CA MET A 105 -4.35 11.07 -6.63
C MET A 105 -3.05 10.26 -6.75
N SER A 106 -2.00 10.69 -6.06
CA SER A 106 -0.70 10.00 -6.07
C SER A 106 -0.82 8.60 -5.48
N SER A 107 -1.55 8.47 -4.36
CA SER A 107 -1.82 7.17 -3.73
C SER A 107 -2.55 6.21 -4.68
N ALA A 108 -3.62 6.66 -5.32
CA ALA A 108 -4.39 5.85 -6.27
C ALA A 108 -3.57 5.43 -7.50
N LEU A 109 -2.80 6.34 -8.06
CA LEU A 109 -1.97 6.08 -9.24
C LEU A 109 -0.81 5.14 -8.92
N CYS A 110 -0.11 5.35 -7.80
CA CYS A 110 1.04 4.54 -7.41
C CYS A 110 0.63 3.14 -6.91
N MET A 111 -0.59 2.96 -6.40
CA MET A 111 -1.09 1.63 -6.06
C MET A 111 -1.36 0.79 -7.32
N ASP A 112 -1.85 1.39 -8.40
CA ASP A 112 -2.12 0.69 -9.65
C ASP A 112 -0.85 0.59 -10.51
N LYS A 113 -0.24 -0.60 -10.53
CA LYS A 113 1.00 -0.87 -11.27
C LYS A 113 0.92 -0.53 -12.75
N ILE A 114 -0.26 -0.67 -13.36
CA ILE A 114 -0.46 -0.40 -14.78
C ILE A 114 -0.40 1.10 -15.05
N TYR A 115 -1.13 1.90 -14.27
CA TYR A 115 -1.10 3.35 -14.41
C TYR A 115 0.24 3.94 -14.00
N THR A 116 0.88 3.42 -12.95
CA THR A 116 2.26 3.78 -12.60
C THR A 116 3.21 3.58 -13.78
N LYS A 117 3.17 2.41 -14.41
CA LYS A 117 4.03 2.12 -15.56
C LYS A 117 3.72 3.01 -16.77
N GLN A 118 2.46 3.33 -17.02
CA GLN A 118 2.07 4.25 -18.11
C GLN A 118 2.62 5.67 -17.87
N LEU A 119 2.52 6.18 -16.65
CA LEU A 119 3.07 7.49 -16.27
C LEU A 119 4.60 7.52 -16.37
N LEU A 120 5.26 6.48 -15.87
CA LEU A 120 6.72 6.37 -15.97
C LEU A 120 7.19 6.27 -17.43
N ASN A 121 6.46 5.57 -18.31
CA ASN A 121 6.73 5.56 -19.73
C ASN A 121 6.58 6.95 -20.36
N ALA A 122 5.53 7.69 -20.01
CA ALA A 122 5.32 9.05 -20.50
C ALA A 122 6.42 10.02 -20.01
N ALA A 123 6.98 9.76 -18.82
CA ALA A 123 8.12 10.49 -18.27
C ALA A 123 9.49 10.02 -18.81
N GLY A 124 9.53 9.03 -19.70
CA GLY A 124 10.78 8.50 -20.28
C GLY A 124 11.61 7.64 -19.34
N VAL A 125 11.03 7.18 -18.21
CA VAL A 125 11.72 6.30 -17.26
C VAL A 125 11.77 4.88 -17.81
N LYS A 126 12.96 4.30 -17.87
CA LYS A 126 13.16 2.93 -18.34
C LYS A 126 12.51 1.93 -17.37
N GLN A 127 11.84 0.93 -17.94
CA GLN A 127 11.15 -0.12 -17.19
C GLN A 127 11.35 -1.49 -17.86
N SER A 128 11.08 -2.56 -17.10
CA SER A 128 10.89 -3.90 -17.66
C SER A 128 9.70 -3.92 -18.63
N ARG A 129 9.78 -4.76 -19.66
CA ARG A 129 8.69 -4.98 -20.61
C ARG A 129 7.48 -5.57 -19.89
N TYR A 130 6.28 -5.16 -20.30
CA TYR A 130 5.05 -5.65 -19.67
C TYR A 130 3.89 -5.70 -20.66
N SER A 131 2.93 -6.55 -20.37
CA SER A 131 1.60 -6.59 -21.00
C SER A 131 0.51 -6.54 -19.94
N VAL A 132 -0.69 -6.12 -20.33
CA VAL A 132 -1.84 -5.96 -19.45
C VAL A 132 -2.93 -6.96 -19.84
N VAL A 133 -3.31 -7.81 -18.88
CA VAL A 133 -4.38 -8.79 -19.05
C VAL A 133 -5.60 -8.36 -18.25
N ARG A 134 -6.79 -8.45 -18.84
CA ARG A 134 -8.07 -8.15 -18.19
C ARG A 134 -8.92 -9.41 -18.03
N LYS A 135 -9.92 -9.36 -17.16
CA LYS A 135 -10.76 -10.52 -16.79
C LYS A 135 -11.35 -11.29 -17.98
N ASN A 136 -11.71 -10.62 -19.07
CA ASN A 136 -12.28 -11.26 -20.24
C ASN A 136 -11.25 -11.35 -21.38
N HIS A 137 -10.05 -11.86 -21.08
CA HIS A 137 -8.97 -12.02 -22.05
C HIS A 137 -9.12 -13.28 -22.90
N ASP A 138 -8.48 -13.26 -24.04
CA ASP A 138 -8.22 -14.44 -24.88
C ASP A 138 -6.74 -14.80 -24.76
N MET A 139 -6.47 -16.04 -24.34
CA MET A 139 -5.10 -16.50 -24.11
C MET A 139 -4.23 -16.46 -25.37
N LYS A 140 -4.81 -16.56 -26.55
CA LYS A 140 -4.06 -16.40 -27.80
C LYS A 140 -3.54 -14.97 -27.92
N SER A 141 -4.39 -13.98 -27.74
CA SER A 141 -3.99 -12.57 -27.75
C SER A 141 -2.96 -12.26 -26.67
N VAL A 142 -3.08 -12.83 -25.48
CA VAL A 142 -2.07 -12.68 -24.41
C VAL A 142 -0.72 -13.20 -24.84
N LYS A 143 -0.67 -14.37 -25.47
CA LYS A 143 0.60 -14.95 -25.96
C LYS A 143 1.19 -14.13 -27.09
N ASP A 144 0.37 -13.61 -27.99
CA ASP A 144 0.80 -12.72 -29.10
C ASP A 144 1.42 -11.43 -28.53
N ASP A 145 0.81 -10.83 -27.49
CA ASP A 145 1.32 -9.64 -26.79
C ASP A 145 2.64 -9.87 -26.05
N LEU A 146 2.89 -11.11 -25.64
CA LEU A 146 4.11 -11.53 -24.95
C LEU A 146 5.19 -12.06 -25.91
N GLU A 147 4.99 -11.99 -27.21
CA GLU A 147 5.98 -12.44 -28.18
C GLU A 147 7.32 -11.70 -27.96
N GLY A 148 8.39 -12.48 -27.88
CA GLY A 148 9.76 -11.99 -27.63
C GLY A 148 10.03 -11.57 -26.17
N PHE A 149 9.15 -11.87 -25.21
CA PHE A 149 9.50 -11.76 -23.80
C PHE A 149 10.33 -12.95 -23.34
N SER A 150 11.26 -12.69 -22.41
CA SER A 150 12.11 -13.72 -21.81
C SER A 150 11.54 -14.19 -20.47
N TYR A 151 11.58 -15.49 -20.22
CA TYR A 151 11.25 -16.02 -18.89
C TYR A 151 12.43 -15.85 -17.91
N PRO A 152 12.18 -15.71 -16.60
CA PRO A 152 10.87 -15.81 -15.96
C PRO A 152 10.01 -14.57 -16.21
N LEU A 153 8.68 -14.76 -16.23
CA LEU A 153 7.71 -13.69 -16.17
C LEU A 153 7.16 -13.55 -14.75
N PHE A 154 6.71 -12.35 -14.39
CA PHE A 154 6.00 -12.09 -13.15
C PHE A 154 4.57 -11.65 -13.45
N VAL A 155 3.62 -12.44 -12.98
CA VAL A 155 2.17 -12.15 -13.11
C VAL A 155 1.70 -11.53 -11.81
N LYS A 156 1.16 -10.30 -11.88
CA LYS A 156 0.87 -9.47 -10.71
C LYS A 156 -0.53 -8.85 -10.81
N PRO A 157 -1.38 -8.90 -9.76
CA PRO A 157 -2.57 -8.05 -9.69
C PRO A 157 -2.17 -6.57 -9.74
N ALA A 158 -2.99 -5.73 -10.41
CA ALA A 158 -2.64 -4.31 -10.59
C ALA A 158 -2.61 -3.54 -9.27
N ASN A 159 -3.61 -3.75 -8.39
CA ASN A 159 -3.84 -2.94 -7.18
C ASN A 159 -3.55 -3.67 -5.86
N MET A 160 -2.64 -4.63 -5.85
CA MET A 160 -2.25 -5.34 -4.63
C MET A 160 -0.82 -5.01 -4.24
N GLY A 161 -0.59 -4.85 -2.92
CA GLY A 161 0.74 -4.66 -2.34
C GLY A 161 1.36 -5.97 -1.81
N SER A 162 2.55 -5.85 -1.23
CA SER A 162 3.21 -6.89 -0.43
C SER A 162 3.30 -8.27 -1.08
N SER A 163 3.48 -8.32 -2.39
CA SER A 163 3.59 -9.55 -3.20
C SER A 163 2.34 -10.47 -3.17
N VAL A 164 1.19 -10.00 -2.68
CA VAL A 164 -0.05 -10.77 -2.67
C VAL A 164 -0.52 -11.03 -4.10
N GLY A 165 -0.77 -12.30 -4.42
CA GLY A 165 -1.25 -12.73 -5.73
C GLY A 165 -0.21 -12.66 -6.85
N ILE A 166 1.08 -12.44 -6.53
CA ILE A 166 2.18 -12.46 -7.51
C ILE A 166 2.64 -13.89 -7.73
N THR A 167 2.84 -14.25 -9.00
CA THR A 167 3.38 -15.57 -9.39
C THR A 167 4.56 -15.38 -10.34
N LYS A 168 5.70 -16.02 -10.02
CA LYS A 168 6.85 -16.16 -10.91
C LYS A 168 6.60 -17.33 -11.85
N VAL A 169 6.52 -17.06 -13.13
CA VAL A 169 6.24 -18.00 -14.22
C VAL A 169 7.55 -18.33 -14.92
N LYS A 170 7.93 -19.60 -14.92
CA LYS A 170 9.21 -20.05 -15.48
C LYS A 170 9.12 -20.48 -16.95
N ASN A 171 7.93 -20.80 -17.42
CA ASN A 171 7.65 -21.25 -18.78
C ASN A 171 6.18 -21.00 -19.17
N GLU A 172 5.87 -21.14 -20.44
CA GLU A 172 4.57 -20.85 -21.02
C GLU A 172 3.42 -21.67 -20.41
N SER A 173 3.67 -22.92 -20.01
CA SER A 173 2.63 -23.80 -19.47
C SER A 173 2.08 -23.33 -18.11
N GLU A 174 2.82 -22.49 -17.39
CA GLU A 174 2.40 -21.95 -16.09
C GLU A 174 1.63 -20.63 -16.22
N LEU A 175 1.66 -19.97 -17.38
CA LEU A 175 1.17 -18.60 -17.58
C LEU A 175 -0.33 -18.46 -17.31
N GLU A 176 -1.15 -19.33 -17.88
CA GLU A 176 -2.61 -19.26 -17.76
C GLU A 176 -3.05 -19.40 -16.30
N SER A 177 -2.53 -20.40 -15.59
CA SER A 177 -2.83 -20.60 -14.17
C SER A 177 -2.39 -19.43 -13.29
N ALA A 178 -1.24 -18.80 -13.60
CA ALA A 178 -0.76 -17.62 -12.89
C ALA A 178 -1.68 -16.41 -13.11
N ILE A 179 -2.16 -16.20 -14.34
CA ILE A 179 -3.13 -15.15 -14.66
C ILE A 179 -4.45 -15.39 -13.91
N GLU A 180 -4.96 -16.60 -13.89
CA GLU A 180 -6.17 -16.95 -13.13
C GLU A 180 -6.03 -16.68 -11.63
N VAL A 181 -4.88 -17.00 -11.04
CA VAL A 181 -4.59 -16.68 -9.63
C VAL A 181 -4.63 -15.18 -9.40
N ALA A 182 -3.95 -14.40 -10.21
CA ALA A 182 -3.90 -12.94 -10.06
C ALA A 182 -5.29 -12.29 -10.28
N LEU A 183 -6.10 -12.81 -11.20
CA LEU A 183 -7.47 -12.32 -11.45
C LEU A 183 -8.48 -12.60 -10.31
N ARG A 184 -8.12 -13.40 -9.31
CA ARG A 184 -8.92 -13.53 -8.08
C ARG A 184 -8.81 -12.32 -7.19
N TYR A 185 -7.72 -11.56 -7.30
CA TYR A 185 -7.42 -10.39 -6.49
C TYR A 185 -7.77 -9.07 -7.19
N ASP A 186 -7.68 -9.01 -8.52
CA ASP A 186 -7.98 -7.82 -9.29
C ASP A 186 -8.55 -8.18 -10.67
N SER A 187 -9.34 -7.29 -11.24
CA SER A 187 -9.85 -7.41 -12.62
C SER A 187 -8.80 -7.11 -13.70
N LYS A 188 -7.66 -6.56 -13.29
CA LYS A 188 -6.51 -6.19 -14.13
C LYS A 188 -5.26 -6.85 -13.60
N VAL A 189 -4.50 -7.43 -14.50
CA VAL A 189 -3.25 -8.16 -14.22
C VAL A 189 -2.13 -7.60 -15.08
N LEU A 190 -0.97 -7.42 -14.50
CA LEU A 190 0.26 -7.09 -15.18
C LEU A 190 1.07 -8.38 -15.37
N VAL A 191 1.50 -8.65 -16.60
CA VAL A 191 2.50 -9.67 -16.92
C VAL A 191 3.80 -8.95 -17.29
N GLU A 192 4.83 -9.14 -16.51
CA GLU A 192 6.08 -8.40 -16.58
C GLU A 192 7.26 -9.32 -16.78
N GLU A 193 8.19 -8.93 -17.66
CA GLU A 193 9.44 -9.64 -17.87
C GLU A 193 10.33 -9.55 -16.62
N GLY A 194 10.88 -10.67 -16.18
CA GLY A 194 11.78 -10.71 -15.03
C GLY A 194 13.13 -10.07 -15.36
N VAL A 195 13.63 -9.29 -14.42
CA VAL A 195 14.93 -8.63 -14.50
C VAL A 195 15.82 -9.14 -13.37
N ASP A 196 17.06 -9.51 -13.69
CA ASP A 196 18.06 -9.75 -12.66
C ASP A 196 18.57 -8.39 -12.17
N ALA A 197 18.11 -8.00 -10.97
CA ALA A 197 18.33 -6.67 -10.44
C ALA A 197 18.62 -6.70 -8.94
N ARG A 198 19.27 -5.64 -8.46
CA ARG A 198 19.38 -5.34 -7.03
C ARG A 198 18.09 -4.67 -6.56
N GLU A 199 17.63 -5.05 -5.38
CA GLU A 199 16.45 -4.42 -4.74
C GLU A 199 16.88 -3.14 -4.03
N ILE A 200 16.60 -2.00 -4.64
CA ILE A 200 16.98 -0.68 -4.10
C ILE A 200 15.74 0.09 -3.65
N GLU A 201 15.80 0.59 -2.43
CA GLU A 201 14.76 1.45 -1.86
C GLU A 201 15.28 2.87 -1.61
N VAL A 202 14.43 3.85 -1.82
CA VAL A 202 14.69 5.26 -1.56
C VAL A 202 13.46 5.89 -0.94
N SER A 203 13.63 6.56 0.20
CA SER A 203 12.57 7.33 0.83
C SER A 203 12.54 8.76 0.28
N VAL A 204 11.34 9.29 0.11
CA VAL A 204 11.12 10.68 -0.35
C VAL A 204 10.26 11.39 0.69
N LEU A 205 10.69 12.57 1.11
CA LEU A 205 9.97 13.44 2.03
C LEU A 205 9.92 14.86 1.45
N GLY A 206 8.74 15.47 1.50
CA GLY A 206 8.55 16.86 1.07
C GLY A 206 7.28 17.06 0.28
N ASN A 207 7.04 18.33 -0.07
CA ASN A 207 5.93 18.77 -0.91
C ASN A 207 6.47 19.62 -2.05
N ASP A 208 5.85 19.51 -3.22
CA ASP A 208 6.10 20.36 -4.40
C ASP A 208 7.61 20.56 -4.70
N ASP A 209 8.14 21.73 -4.47
CA ASP A 209 9.52 22.11 -4.81
C ASP A 209 10.52 21.79 -3.68
N GLU A 210 10.05 21.40 -2.50
CA GLU A 210 10.89 21.08 -1.33
C GLU A 210 10.95 19.57 -1.08
N ILE A 211 11.62 18.84 -1.97
CA ILE A 211 11.75 17.39 -1.89
C ILE A 211 13.14 17.01 -1.36
N SER A 212 13.14 16.20 -0.30
CA SER A 212 14.33 15.54 0.23
C SER A 212 14.29 14.04 -0.08
N VAL A 213 15.42 13.49 -0.49
CA VAL A 213 15.56 12.08 -0.87
C VAL A 213 16.61 11.44 0.03
N SER A 214 16.31 10.26 0.57
CA SER A 214 17.25 9.51 1.40
C SER A 214 18.43 8.95 0.58
N THR A 215 19.49 8.57 1.28
CA THR A 215 20.49 7.65 0.70
C THR A 215 19.80 6.37 0.28
N PRO A 216 20.12 5.79 -0.90
CA PRO A 216 19.58 4.50 -1.33
C PRO A 216 19.95 3.39 -0.34
N GLY A 217 18.96 2.57 0.04
CA GLY A 217 19.14 1.33 0.77
C GLY A 217 19.06 0.13 -0.18
N GLU A 218 19.83 -0.91 0.07
CA GLU A 218 19.74 -2.18 -0.67
C GLU A 218 19.16 -3.26 0.23
N ILE A 219 18.12 -3.95 -0.24
CA ILE A 219 17.58 -5.13 0.41
C ILE A 219 18.29 -6.35 -0.12
N ILE A 220 19.04 -7.04 0.73
CA ILE A 220 19.70 -8.28 0.38
C ILE A 220 18.72 -9.44 0.63
N VAL A 221 18.30 -10.09 -0.45
CA VAL A 221 17.37 -11.22 -0.41
C VAL A 221 18.17 -12.51 -0.57
N ASN A 222 18.04 -13.41 0.40
CA ASN A 222 18.73 -14.71 0.39
C ASN A 222 17.90 -15.83 -0.28
N ASP A 223 16.67 -15.53 -0.69
CA ASP A 223 15.75 -16.46 -1.38
C ASP A 223 15.58 -16.06 -2.86
N ASP A 224 15.11 -17.01 -3.69
CA ASP A 224 14.90 -16.83 -5.14
C ASP A 224 13.93 -15.69 -5.51
N PHE A 225 13.12 -15.22 -4.55
CA PHE A 225 12.16 -14.15 -4.75
C PHE A 225 11.72 -13.52 -3.40
N TYR A 226 11.65 -12.18 -3.34
CA TYR A 226 11.19 -11.41 -2.19
C TYR A 226 9.66 -11.42 -2.10
N ASP A 227 9.09 -12.56 -1.70
CA ASP A 227 7.66 -12.78 -1.58
C ASP A 227 7.09 -12.34 -0.21
N TYR A 228 5.77 -12.56 -0.02
CA TYR A 228 5.09 -12.22 1.23
C TYR A 228 5.67 -12.96 2.44
N GLU A 229 6.04 -14.24 2.29
CA GLU A 229 6.63 -15.02 3.38
C GLU A 229 8.00 -14.49 3.79
N THR A 230 8.83 -14.12 2.81
CA THR A 230 10.16 -13.53 3.05
C THR A 230 10.03 -12.15 3.69
N LYS A 231 9.01 -11.36 3.31
CA LYS A 231 8.77 -10.00 3.84
C LYS A 231 8.29 -9.97 5.29
N TYR A 232 7.46 -10.93 5.70
CA TYR A 232 6.70 -10.82 6.95
C TYR A 232 6.80 -12.03 7.88
N ILE A 233 7.24 -13.18 7.40
CA ILE A 233 7.23 -14.44 8.15
C ILE A 233 8.65 -14.97 8.39
N LYS A 234 9.51 -14.91 7.38
CA LYS A 234 10.89 -15.39 7.48
C LYS A 234 11.84 -14.25 7.83
N SER A 235 12.67 -14.44 8.85
CA SER A 235 13.76 -13.51 9.22
C SER A 235 14.98 -13.70 8.31
N THR A 236 14.82 -13.69 7.00
CA THR A 236 15.89 -13.98 6.01
C THR A 236 16.35 -12.76 5.22
N SER A 237 15.73 -11.58 5.42
CA SER A 237 16.15 -10.31 4.81
C SER A 237 16.89 -9.42 5.79
N THR A 238 18.02 -8.85 5.41
CA THR A 238 18.80 -7.84 6.15
C THR A 238 18.98 -6.58 5.31
#